data_26fe79bb88921c160d0640d6b920ed18
#
_entry.id   26fe79bb88921c160d0640d6b920ed18
#
_cell.length_a   1.000
_cell.length_b   1.000
_cell.length_c   1.000
_cell.angle_alpha   90.00
_cell.angle_beta   90.00
_cell.angle_gamma   90.00
#
_symmetry.space_group_name_H-M   'P 1'
#
loop_
_entity.id
_entity.type
_entity.pdbx_description
1 polymer ?
#
loop_
_entity_poly.entity_id
_entity_poly.type
_entity_poly.pdbx_seq_one_letter_code
_entity_poly.pdbx_strand_id
1 'polypeptide(L)'
;CAPGIENDENNESCTITENDENNEILLFENQTSENEIDEIEISDENNNTGVYEGMNVPNFSSLIHYYNSTNWENFELESLFDNNWNSSENNSSKWITIIFISTDCSHCWNAGDEISEWEPMYRDKTQFLILAVNFSSSNNFNATPEEIVAFQEKNDYFGCYSNTKNCNERPGEPHQFPYIDDRNQSIMYDWDVTGTPAQFIIKPNGIMEWNVYQHRTSNGGDGENFEQALNRIFS
;
A
#
# COMPACT_ATOMS: atom_id res chain seq x y z
N CYS A 1 -19.77 -25.45 0.85
CA CYS A 1 -19.34 -26.43 1.88
C CYS A 1 -18.13 -25.82 2.60
N ALA A 2 -18.24 -25.60 3.92
CA ALA A 2 -17.15 -25.13 4.77
C ALA A 2 -16.12 -26.26 5.03
N PRO A 3 -14.83 -25.96 5.24
CA PRO A 3 -13.81 -26.97 5.43
C PRO A 3 -13.79 -27.51 6.87
N GLY A 4 -13.81 -28.84 6.96
CA GLY A 4 -13.51 -29.60 8.15
C GLY A 4 -14.58 -30.61 8.52
N ILE A 5 -14.58 -31.80 7.90
CA ILE A 5 -15.00 -33.09 8.46
C ILE A 5 -14.43 -34.20 7.55
N GLU A 6 -13.92 -35.24 8.20
CA GLU A 6 -13.20 -36.40 7.68
C GLU A 6 -14.02 -37.23 6.67
N ASN A 7 -13.30 -37.96 5.85
CA ASN A 7 -13.77 -38.92 4.86
C ASN A 7 -14.73 -39.96 5.42
N ASP A 8 -15.87 -40.10 4.74
CA ASP A 8 -16.53 -41.41 4.64
C ASP A 8 -17.05 -41.60 3.22
N GLU A 9 -16.70 -42.74 2.65
CA GLU A 9 -17.04 -43.15 1.30
C GLU A 9 -18.55 -43.40 1.20
N ASN A 10 -19.27 -42.55 0.45
CA ASN A 10 -20.41 -42.96 -0.35
C ASN A 10 -20.93 -41.82 -1.22
N ASN A 11 -20.99 -42.15 -2.47
CA ASN A 11 -21.43 -41.44 -3.64
C ASN A 11 -22.89 -40.96 -3.49
N GLU A 12 -23.15 -39.63 -3.37
CA GLU A 12 -24.47 -39.08 -3.72
C GLU A 12 -24.31 -37.70 -4.39
N SER A 13 -24.79 -37.68 -5.63
CA SER A 13 -24.85 -36.53 -6.50
C SER A 13 -25.84 -35.47 -5.95
N CYS A 14 -25.40 -34.23 -5.81
CA CYS A 14 -26.29 -33.09 -5.61
C CYS A 14 -26.99 -32.73 -6.92
N THR A 15 -28.27 -33.08 -7.07
CA THR A 15 -29.16 -32.57 -8.09
C THR A 15 -29.82 -31.27 -7.60
N ILE A 16 -29.67 -30.21 -8.38
CA ILE A 16 -30.43 -28.96 -8.22
C ILE A 16 -31.80 -29.21 -8.86
N THR A 17 -32.86 -29.16 -8.06
CA THR A 17 -34.24 -29.15 -8.57
C THR A 17 -34.65 -27.70 -8.82
N GLU A 18 -34.84 -27.36 -10.09
CA GLU A 18 -35.57 -26.17 -10.53
C GLU A 18 -37.05 -26.34 -10.17
N ASN A 19 -37.60 -25.39 -9.44
CA ASN A 19 -39.05 -25.23 -9.34
C ASN A 19 -39.48 -24.04 -10.19
N ASP A 20 -40.15 -24.40 -11.31
CA ASP A 20 -41.05 -23.54 -12.07
C ASP A 20 -42.24 -23.13 -11.19
N GLU A 21 -42.67 -21.90 -11.32
CA GLU A 21 -44.05 -21.36 -11.47
C GLU A 21 -44.16 -19.96 -10.88
N ASN A 22 -44.28 -18.90 -11.63
CA ASN A 22 -45.52 -18.28 -12.10
C ASN A 22 -45.22 -16.99 -12.86
N ASN A 23 -45.60 -17.09 -14.12
CA ASN A 23 -45.63 -16.02 -15.09
C ASN A 23 -46.94 -15.21 -14.93
N GLU A 24 -46.91 -14.02 -14.39
CA GLU A 24 -48.00 -13.05 -14.52
C GLU A 24 -47.53 -11.85 -15.33
N ILE A 25 -47.98 -11.88 -16.62
CA ILE A 25 -47.83 -10.74 -17.55
C ILE A 25 -48.90 -9.70 -17.21
N LEU A 26 -48.48 -8.59 -16.63
CA LEU A 26 -49.29 -7.39 -16.53
C LEU A 26 -48.95 -6.46 -17.72
N LEU A 27 -49.84 -6.43 -18.72
CA LEU A 27 -49.87 -5.45 -19.77
C LEU A 27 -50.29 -4.10 -19.16
N PHE A 28 -49.37 -3.11 -19.14
CA PHE A 28 -49.75 -1.70 -18.94
C PHE A 28 -49.68 -0.97 -20.25
N GLU A 29 -50.83 -0.35 -20.58
CA GLU A 29 -51.06 0.48 -21.76
C GLU A 29 -50.21 1.74 -21.73
N ASN A 30 -49.74 2.12 -22.94
CA ASN A 30 -49.05 3.34 -23.25
C ASN A 30 -49.90 4.58 -22.90
N GLN A 31 -49.36 5.45 -22.04
CA GLN A 31 -49.64 6.87 -22.08
C GLN A 31 -48.36 7.62 -22.39
N THR A 32 -48.33 8.18 -23.59
CA THR A 32 -47.31 9.14 -24.03
C THR A 32 -47.48 10.43 -23.25
N SER A 33 -46.53 10.74 -22.40
CA SER A 33 -46.26 12.12 -21.99
C SER A 33 -44.80 12.43 -22.37
N GLU A 34 -44.65 13.38 -23.28
CA GLU A 34 -43.37 14.01 -23.57
C GLU A 34 -42.87 14.68 -22.28
N ASN A 35 -41.93 14.05 -21.63
CA ASN A 35 -41.10 14.67 -20.60
C ASN A 35 -39.68 14.71 -21.13
N GLU A 36 -39.13 15.91 -21.14
CA GLU A 36 -37.74 16.19 -21.37
C GLU A 36 -36.90 15.23 -20.57
N ILE A 37 -36.12 14.41 -21.29
CA ILE A 37 -35.08 13.58 -20.68
C ILE A 37 -33.96 14.57 -20.42
N ASP A 38 -33.86 15.05 -19.16
CA ASP A 38 -32.61 15.60 -18.68
C ASP A 38 -31.56 14.49 -18.91
N GLU A 39 -30.63 14.74 -19.82
CA GLU A 39 -29.41 13.96 -19.95
C GLU A 39 -28.70 14.03 -18.57
N ILE A 40 -28.93 13.00 -17.77
CA ILE A 40 -28.05 12.72 -16.65
C ILE A 40 -26.72 12.42 -17.33
N GLU A 41 -25.83 13.41 -17.37
CA GLU A 41 -24.41 13.16 -17.56
C GLU A 41 -24.00 12.21 -16.43
N ILE A 42 -24.04 10.91 -16.74
CA ILE A 42 -23.31 9.92 -15.96
C ILE A 42 -21.85 10.28 -16.24
N SER A 43 -21.27 11.08 -15.36
CA SER A 43 -19.82 11.17 -15.26
C SER A 43 -19.36 9.78 -14.85
N ASP A 44 -19.05 8.94 -15.83
CA ASP A 44 -18.14 7.84 -15.65
C ASP A 44 -16.78 8.45 -15.25
N GLU A 45 -16.68 8.93 -14.03
CA GLU A 45 -15.40 8.97 -13.35
C GLU A 45 -14.99 7.50 -13.24
N ASN A 46 -14.32 7.01 -14.27
CA ASN A 46 -13.54 5.80 -14.22
C ASN A 46 -12.53 5.97 -13.08
N ASN A 47 -12.96 5.62 -11.88
CA ASN A 47 -12.15 5.65 -10.68
C ASN A 47 -11.15 4.48 -10.83
N ASN A 48 -10.12 4.70 -11.66
CA ASN A 48 -9.03 3.76 -11.91
C ASN A 48 -8.07 3.80 -10.70
N THR A 49 -8.62 3.49 -9.51
CA THR A 49 -7.87 3.46 -8.26
C THR A 49 -7.37 2.05 -8.01
N GLY A 50 -6.10 1.93 -7.68
CA GLY A 50 -5.45 0.65 -7.40
C GLY A 50 -3.94 0.80 -7.25
N VAL A 51 -3.28 -0.33 -7.11
CA VAL A 51 -1.82 -0.37 -6.86
C VAL A 51 -0.99 -0.75 -8.09
N TYR A 52 -1.63 -0.93 -9.26
CA TYR A 52 -0.90 -1.21 -10.49
C TYR A 52 -0.38 0.09 -11.13
N GLU A 53 0.73 -0.01 -11.85
CA GLU A 53 1.31 1.09 -12.58
C GLU A 53 0.31 1.74 -13.54
N GLY A 54 0.27 3.07 -13.52
CA GLY A 54 -0.69 3.86 -14.28
C GLY A 54 -2.04 4.11 -13.59
N MET A 55 -2.32 3.50 -12.42
CA MET A 55 -3.52 3.75 -11.63
C MET A 55 -3.30 4.88 -10.62
N ASN A 56 -4.39 5.53 -10.22
CA ASN A 56 -4.39 6.38 -9.04
C ASN A 56 -4.21 5.51 -7.80
N VAL A 57 -3.27 5.84 -6.92
CA VAL A 57 -3.03 5.04 -5.72
C VAL A 57 -4.19 5.18 -4.72
N PRO A 58 -4.49 4.13 -3.92
CA PRO A 58 -5.44 4.27 -2.82
C PRO A 58 -4.98 5.34 -1.84
N ASN A 59 -5.85 6.31 -1.53
CA ASN A 59 -5.57 7.29 -0.48
C ASN A 59 -5.68 6.63 0.90
N PHE A 60 -4.99 7.17 1.88
CA PHE A 60 -5.10 6.75 3.27
C PHE A 60 -4.85 7.89 4.24
N SER A 61 -5.41 7.75 5.44
CA SER A 61 -5.13 8.61 6.58
C SER A 61 -4.58 7.79 7.73
N SER A 62 -3.56 8.28 8.42
CA SER A 62 -2.95 7.63 9.58
C SER A 62 -2.18 8.64 10.44
N LEU A 63 -1.44 8.13 11.43
CA LEU A 63 -0.50 8.91 12.21
C LEU A 63 0.89 8.86 11.58
N ILE A 64 1.58 10.00 11.57
CA ILE A 64 2.94 10.17 11.05
C ILE A 64 3.88 10.63 12.17
N HIS A 65 5.08 10.06 12.22
CA HIS A 65 6.17 10.47 13.09
C HIS A 65 7.33 11.03 12.27
N TYR A 66 7.68 12.28 12.54
CA TYR A 66 8.84 12.90 11.92
C TYR A 66 10.10 12.66 12.76
N TYR A 67 11.23 12.47 12.11
CA TYR A 67 12.51 12.28 12.76
C TYR A 67 12.81 13.38 13.82
N ASN A 68 13.23 12.99 15.01
CA ASN A 68 13.42 13.83 16.19
C ASN A 68 12.13 14.52 16.72
N SER A 69 10.95 14.14 16.27
CA SER A 69 9.70 14.59 16.89
C SER A 69 9.42 13.80 18.17
N THR A 70 8.69 14.43 19.10
CA THR A 70 8.17 13.74 20.28
C THR A 70 6.72 13.27 20.10
N ASN A 71 6.07 13.66 19.01
CA ASN A 71 4.65 13.45 18.79
C ASN A 71 4.36 12.78 17.45
N TRP A 72 3.30 11.99 17.43
CA TRP A 72 2.64 11.54 16.22
C TRP A 72 1.57 12.57 15.81
N GLU A 73 1.45 12.84 14.53
CA GLU A 73 0.52 13.81 13.94
C GLU A 73 -0.42 13.13 12.97
N ASN A 74 -1.59 13.74 12.70
CA ASN A 74 -2.48 13.25 11.65
C ASN A 74 -1.86 13.51 10.28
N PHE A 75 -1.98 12.53 9.39
CA PHE A 75 -1.46 12.58 8.04
C PHE A 75 -2.46 11.99 7.06
N GLU A 76 -2.48 12.54 5.86
CA GLU A 76 -3.26 12.05 4.72
C GLU A 76 -2.37 12.08 3.48
N LEU A 77 -2.29 10.94 2.76
CA LEU A 77 -1.42 10.80 1.59
C LEU A 77 -1.75 11.81 0.49
N GLU A 78 -3.02 12.01 0.21
CA GLU A 78 -3.50 12.93 -0.83
C GLU A 78 -3.04 14.39 -0.60
N SER A 79 -2.73 14.76 0.64
CA SER A 79 -2.17 16.09 0.96
C SER A 79 -0.82 16.39 0.29
N LEU A 80 -0.14 15.36 -0.18
CA LEU A 80 1.13 15.47 -0.90
C LEU A 80 0.96 15.57 -2.42
N PHE A 81 -0.25 15.35 -2.94
CA PHE A 81 -0.47 15.31 -4.37
C PHE A 81 -0.55 16.71 -4.97
N ASP A 82 0.09 16.87 -6.12
CA ASP A 82 -0.05 18.02 -6.99
C ASP A 82 -0.92 17.65 -8.21
N ASN A 83 -2.21 17.90 -8.11
CA ASN A 83 -3.18 17.59 -9.16
C ASN A 83 -2.93 18.36 -10.47
N ASN A 84 -2.09 19.41 -10.44
CA ASN A 84 -1.72 20.17 -11.63
C ASN A 84 -0.40 19.68 -12.23
N TRP A 85 0.22 18.65 -11.62
CA TRP A 85 1.49 18.15 -12.12
C TRP A 85 1.37 17.59 -13.54
N ASN A 86 2.33 17.98 -14.38
CA ASN A 86 2.45 17.52 -15.76
C ASN A 86 3.90 17.15 -16.06
N SER A 87 4.13 15.93 -16.54
CA SER A 87 5.47 15.42 -16.83
C SER A 87 6.24 16.21 -17.90
N SER A 88 5.54 16.98 -18.73
CA SER A 88 6.17 17.83 -19.77
C SER A 88 6.59 19.20 -19.24
N GLU A 89 6.20 19.57 -18.04
CA GLU A 89 6.58 20.82 -17.39
C GLU A 89 7.67 20.57 -16.35
N ASN A 90 8.64 21.45 -16.30
CA ASN A 90 9.69 21.40 -15.29
C ASN A 90 9.13 21.99 -13.97
N ASN A 91 8.30 21.21 -13.28
CA ASN A 91 7.74 21.62 -12.02
C ASN A 91 8.57 21.08 -10.83
N SER A 92 8.47 21.76 -9.70
CA SER A 92 9.24 21.46 -8.47
C SER A 92 8.58 20.43 -7.57
N SER A 93 7.46 19.84 -8.00
CA SER A 93 6.71 18.87 -7.19
C SER A 93 7.51 17.60 -7.00
N LYS A 94 7.59 17.15 -5.76
CA LYS A 94 8.31 15.93 -5.43
C LYS A 94 7.47 14.69 -5.73
N TRP A 95 8.12 13.68 -6.19
CA TRP A 95 7.59 12.33 -6.23
C TRP A 95 7.42 11.79 -4.79
N ILE A 96 6.75 10.66 -4.66
CA ILE A 96 6.55 10.02 -3.37
C ILE A 96 7.07 8.59 -3.48
N THR A 97 7.94 8.21 -2.55
CA THR A 97 8.46 6.86 -2.42
C THR A 97 7.94 6.25 -1.14
N ILE A 98 7.18 5.17 -1.26
CA ILE A 98 6.59 4.45 -0.13
C ILE A 98 7.32 3.12 0.05
N ILE A 99 7.69 2.82 1.30
CA ILE A 99 8.29 1.54 1.69
C ILE A 99 7.53 0.99 2.89
N PHE A 100 6.89 -0.17 2.72
CA PHE A 100 6.31 -0.92 3.83
C PHE A 100 7.39 -1.74 4.50
N ILE A 101 7.50 -1.63 5.81
CA ILE A 101 8.42 -2.41 6.63
C ILE A 101 7.72 -2.97 7.87
N SER A 102 8.34 -3.98 8.50
CA SER A 102 8.06 -4.35 9.90
C SER A 102 9.35 -4.30 10.69
N THR A 103 9.31 -3.80 11.90
CA THR A 103 10.45 -3.75 12.82
C THR A 103 10.96 -5.14 13.17
N ASP A 104 10.10 -6.15 13.09
CA ASP A 104 10.39 -7.56 13.35
C ASP A 104 10.87 -8.34 12.12
N CYS A 105 10.76 -7.75 10.93
CA CYS A 105 11.15 -8.39 9.69
C CYS A 105 12.67 -8.40 9.49
N SER A 106 13.26 -9.58 9.34
CA SER A 106 14.71 -9.73 9.12
C SER A 106 15.20 -9.07 7.82
N HIS A 107 14.38 -9.10 6.76
CA HIS A 107 14.72 -8.44 5.49
C HIS A 107 14.67 -6.92 5.62
N CYS A 108 13.69 -6.37 6.36
CA CYS A 108 13.61 -4.93 6.62
C CYS A 108 14.77 -4.46 7.51
N TRP A 109 15.16 -5.27 8.48
CA TRP A 109 16.33 -5.00 9.31
C TRP A 109 17.61 -4.91 8.46
N ASN A 110 17.83 -5.90 7.58
CA ASN A 110 19.01 -5.95 6.73
C ASN A 110 19.03 -4.85 5.66
N ALA A 111 17.87 -4.37 5.22
CA ALA A 111 17.75 -3.26 4.27
C ALA A 111 17.88 -1.87 4.94
N GLY A 112 18.11 -1.82 6.24
CA GLY A 112 18.15 -0.55 6.97
C GLY A 112 19.28 0.39 6.55
N ASP A 113 20.43 -0.14 6.12
CA ASP A 113 21.55 0.62 5.57
C ASP A 113 21.23 1.16 4.17
N GLU A 114 20.74 0.31 3.26
CA GLU A 114 20.35 0.71 1.90
C GLU A 114 19.28 1.82 1.93
N ILE A 115 18.24 1.67 2.77
CA ILE A 115 17.19 2.68 2.93
C ILE A 115 17.77 4.01 3.45
N SER A 116 18.73 3.94 4.40
CA SER A 116 19.38 5.14 4.92
C SER A 116 20.29 5.84 3.92
N GLU A 117 20.77 5.12 2.88
CA GLU A 117 21.59 5.66 1.80
C GLU A 117 20.75 6.27 0.67
N TRP A 118 19.63 5.65 0.30
CA TRP A 118 18.79 6.12 -0.81
C TRP A 118 18.17 7.50 -0.54
N GLU A 119 17.68 7.75 0.65
CA GLU A 119 16.99 9.01 0.96
C GLU A 119 17.91 10.24 0.72
N PRO A 120 19.14 10.32 1.26
CA PRO A 120 20.00 11.46 0.98
C PRO A 120 20.35 11.62 -0.51
N MET A 121 20.38 10.52 -1.28
CA MET A 121 20.68 10.57 -2.72
C MET A 121 19.53 11.15 -3.54
N TYR A 122 18.27 10.91 -3.12
CA TYR A 122 17.09 11.25 -3.93
C TYR A 122 16.14 12.25 -3.25
N ARG A 123 16.45 12.77 -2.05
CA ARG A 123 15.57 13.66 -1.27
C ARG A 123 15.12 14.92 -2.01
N ASP A 124 15.90 15.39 -2.98
CA ASP A 124 15.53 16.54 -3.81
C ASP A 124 14.50 16.21 -4.88
N LYS A 125 14.33 14.93 -5.20
CA LYS A 125 13.44 14.41 -6.25
C LYS A 125 12.18 13.77 -5.67
N THR A 126 12.32 13.01 -4.58
CA THR A 126 11.23 12.26 -3.98
C THR A 126 11.20 12.40 -2.46
N GLN A 127 10.00 12.34 -1.91
CA GLN A 127 9.78 12.24 -0.46
C GLN A 127 9.64 10.78 -0.09
N PHE A 128 10.50 10.30 0.82
CA PHE A 128 10.41 8.96 1.37
C PHE A 128 9.40 8.92 2.53
N LEU A 129 8.53 7.92 2.49
CA LEU A 129 7.56 7.60 3.55
C LEU A 129 7.69 6.11 3.89
N ILE A 130 7.87 5.81 5.16
CA ILE A 130 7.89 4.43 5.63
C ILE A 130 6.56 4.10 6.31
N LEU A 131 5.89 3.03 5.87
CA LEU A 131 4.73 2.48 6.55
C LEU A 131 5.17 1.32 7.43
N ALA A 132 5.05 1.51 8.73
CA ALA A 132 5.42 0.50 9.72
C ALA A 132 4.21 -0.40 10.02
N VAL A 133 4.30 -1.66 9.57
CA VAL A 133 3.24 -2.65 9.71
C VAL A 133 3.59 -3.73 10.73
N ASN A 134 2.57 -4.35 11.33
CA ASN A 134 2.75 -5.58 12.08
C ASN A 134 2.60 -6.79 11.18
N PHE A 135 3.62 -7.67 11.14
CA PHE A 135 3.51 -8.98 10.54
C PHE A 135 3.18 -10.02 11.61
N SER A 136 1.92 -10.05 12.02
CA SER A 136 1.47 -10.93 13.11
C SER A 136 1.15 -12.36 12.68
N SER A 137 1.42 -12.75 11.43
CA SER A 137 0.87 -13.99 10.86
C SER A 137 1.31 -15.29 11.54
N SER A 138 2.35 -15.30 12.38
CA SER A 138 2.76 -16.52 13.06
C SER A 138 3.33 -16.35 14.48
N ASN A 139 3.72 -15.15 14.91
CA ASN A 139 4.55 -14.98 16.11
C ASN A 139 4.04 -13.98 17.14
N ASN A 140 2.86 -13.37 16.96
CA ASN A 140 2.30 -12.33 17.85
C ASN A 140 3.26 -11.15 18.10
N PHE A 141 4.10 -10.81 17.13
CA PHE A 141 4.92 -9.61 17.21
C PHE A 141 4.04 -8.39 16.93
N ASN A 142 3.84 -7.59 17.95
CA ASN A 142 3.08 -6.36 17.87
C ASN A 142 4.01 -5.22 18.25
N ALA A 143 4.56 -4.54 17.24
CA ALA A 143 5.36 -3.35 17.47
C ALA A 143 4.57 -2.29 18.23
N THR A 144 5.24 -1.58 19.13
CA THR A 144 4.66 -0.40 19.78
C THR A 144 5.05 0.87 19.03
N PRO A 145 4.37 2.02 19.25
CA PRO A 145 4.82 3.29 18.68
C PRO A 145 6.27 3.63 19.05
N GLU A 146 6.68 3.31 20.29
CA GLU A 146 8.03 3.54 20.80
C GLU A 146 9.07 2.67 20.10
N GLU A 147 8.70 1.42 19.75
CA GLU A 147 9.56 0.54 18.96
C GLU A 147 9.76 1.06 17.54
N ILE A 148 8.68 1.54 16.90
CA ILE A 148 8.75 2.11 15.56
C ILE A 148 9.67 3.35 15.56
N VAL A 149 9.51 4.24 16.52
CA VAL A 149 10.40 5.41 16.69
C VAL A 149 11.84 4.98 16.94
N ALA A 150 12.04 3.95 17.79
CA ALA A 150 13.37 3.44 18.06
C ALA A 150 14.02 2.79 16.83
N PHE A 151 13.23 2.10 15.98
CA PHE A 151 13.72 1.57 14.71
C PHE A 151 14.10 2.70 13.74
N GLN A 152 13.28 3.75 13.64
CA GLN A 152 13.54 4.94 12.82
C GLN A 152 14.83 5.63 13.25
N GLU A 153 14.93 5.98 14.52
CA GLU A 153 15.96 6.86 15.08
C GLU A 153 17.20 6.13 15.60
N LYS A 154 17.17 4.78 15.62
CA LYS A 154 18.18 3.94 16.26
C LYS A 154 18.34 4.20 17.75
N ASN A 155 17.21 4.41 18.44
CA ASN A 155 17.19 4.60 19.88
C ASN A 155 17.33 3.26 20.62
N ASP A 156 17.75 3.36 21.89
CA ASP A 156 17.86 2.19 22.77
C ASP A 156 16.46 1.64 23.12
N TYR A 157 16.09 0.55 22.48
CA TYR A 157 14.82 -0.17 22.68
C TYR A 157 15.01 -1.63 22.31
N PHE A 158 14.80 -2.53 23.25
CA PHE A 158 14.86 -3.97 22.99
C PHE A 158 13.48 -4.48 22.54
N GLY A 159 13.36 -4.94 21.28
CA GLY A 159 12.10 -5.40 20.69
C GLY A 159 12.18 -5.65 19.19
N CYS A 160 13.15 -5.05 18.51
CA CYS A 160 13.34 -5.20 17.08
C CYS A 160 13.83 -6.61 16.67
N TYR A 161 13.69 -6.95 15.37
CA TYR A 161 14.16 -8.18 14.76
C TYR A 161 13.64 -9.43 15.49
N SER A 162 12.31 -9.59 15.45
CA SER A 162 11.60 -10.69 16.12
C SER A 162 11.88 -10.74 17.65
N ASN A 163 11.86 -9.57 18.30
CA ASN A 163 12.12 -9.40 19.73
C ASN A 163 13.49 -9.96 20.20
N THR A 164 14.49 -9.98 19.31
CA THR A 164 15.81 -10.53 19.62
C THR A 164 16.93 -9.51 19.66
N LYS A 165 16.68 -8.28 19.16
CA LYS A 165 17.70 -7.25 19.07
C LYS A 165 17.26 -5.91 19.64
N ASN A 166 18.24 -5.10 19.99
CA ASN A 166 18.01 -3.70 20.27
C ASN A 166 17.90 -2.91 18.96
N CYS A 167 16.93 -2.02 18.85
CA CYS A 167 16.67 -1.24 17.64
C CYS A 167 17.85 -0.35 17.25
N ASN A 168 18.68 0.08 18.21
CA ASN A 168 19.92 0.85 17.94
C ASN A 168 20.99 0.04 17.19
N GLU A 169 20.88 -1.31 17.17
CA GLU A 169 21.78 -2.19 16.42
C GLU A 169 21.39 -2.32 14.94
N ARG A 170 20.28 -1.72 14.49
CA ARG A 170 19.86 -1.77 13.09
C ARG A 170 20.99 -1.26 12.19
N PRO A 171 21.29 -1.94 11.05
CA PRO A 171 22.27 -1.47 10.07
C PRO A 171 21.92 -0.06 9.53
N GLY A 172 22.93 0.67 9.08
CA GLY A 172 22.79 2.01 8.50
C GLY A 172 22.59 3.11 9.55
N GLU A 173 22.38 4.31 9.06
CA GLU A 173 22.17 5.52 9.85
C GLU A 173 20.70 5.65 10.32
N PRO A 174 20.40 6.57 11.28
CA PRO A 174 19.03 6.93 11.59
C PRO A 174 18.28 7.39 10.34
N HIS A 175 17.02 6.95 10.20
CA HIS A 175 16.18 7.33 9.07
C HIS A 175 15.58 8.72 9.31
N GLN A 176 16.09 9.73 8.59
CA GLN A 176 15.70 11.14 8.75
C GLN A 176 14.39 11.52 8.05
N PHE A 177 13.64 10.53 7.58
CA PHE A 177 12.36 10.67 6.88
C PHE A 177 11.22 10.09 7.72
N PRO A 178 9.96 10.51 7.44
CA PRO A 178 8.85 10.17 8.32
C PRO A 178 8.43 8.71 8.25
N TYR A 179 7.88 8.24 9.36
CA TYR A 179 7.27 6.94 9.55
C TYR A 179 5.77 7.07 9.79
N ILE A 180 4.99 6.20 9.17
CA ILE A 180 3.54 6.17 9.24
C ILE A 180 3.12 4.90 9.97
N ASP A 181 2.18 5.03 10.90
CA ASP A 181 1.66 3.92 11.69
C ASP A 181 0.61 3.12 10.92
N ASP A 182 0.97 1.96 10.43
CA ASP A 182 0.04 0.98 9.84
C ASP A 182 0.08 -0.36 10.61
N ARG A 183 0.25 -0.30 11.95
CA ARG A 183 0.26 -1.49 12.80
C ARG A 183 -1.03 -2.30 12.75
N ASN A 184 -2.14 -1.65 12.39
CA ASN A 184 -3.43 -2.31 12.17
C ASN A 184 -3.53 -2.99 10.78
N GLN A 185 -2.54 -2.78 9.90
CA GLN A 185 -2.43 -3.36 8.56
C GLN A 185 -3.53 -2.91 7.58
N SER A 186 -4.30 -1.86 7.88
CA SER A 186 -5.38 -1.41 7.00
C SER A 186 -4.85 -0.90 5.67
N ILE A 187 -3.80 -0.06 5.70
CA ILE A 187 -3.18 0.47 4.48
C ILE A 187 -2.49 -0.66 3.71
N MET A 188 -1.80 -1.55 4.42
CA MET A 188 -1.15 -2.72 3.85
C MET A 188 -2.13 -3.58 3.03
N TYR A 189 -3.35 -3.82 3.54
CA TYR A 189 -4.38 -4.58 2.84
C TYR A 189 -4.94 -3.82 1.64
N ASP A 190 -5.23 -2.52 1.78
CA ASP A 190 -5.72 -1.67 0.70
C ASP A 190 -4.70 -1.53 -0.45
N TRP A 191 -3.41 -1.71 -0.13
CA TRP A 191 -2.30 -1.66 -1.08
C TRP A 191 -1.84 -3.04 -1.58
N ASP A 192 -2.59 -4.10 -1.34
CA ASP A 192 -2.26 -5.49 -1.73
C ASP A 192 -0.84 -5.92 -1.33
N VAL A 193 -0.31 -5.38 -0.21
CA VAL A 193 1.03 -5.72 0.25
C VAL A 193 1.02 -7.08 0.94
N THR A 194 1.75 -8.03 0.39
CA THR A 194 1.79 -9.42 0.88
C THR A 194 3.07 -9.76 1.66
N GLY A 195 4.00 -8.82 1.76
CA GLY A 195 5.28 -9.05 2.46
C GLY A 195 6.12 -7.78 2.54
N THR A 196 7.06 -7.74 3.50
CA THR A 196 7.97 -6.61 3.70
C THR A 196 9.45 -7.05 3.51
N PRO A 197 10.31 -6.13 3.03
CA PRO A 197 9.95 -4.80 2.56
C PRO A 197 9.19 -4.82 1.22
N ALA A 198 8.27 -3.88 1.03
CA ALA A 198 7.62 -3.65 -0.26
C ALA A 198 7.75 -2.16 -0.64
N GLN A 199 8.12 -1.88 -1.88
CA GLN A 199 8.47 -0.54 -2.33
C GLN A 199 7.57 -0.10 -3.49
N PHE A 200 7.25 1.20 -3.50
CA PHE A 200 6.42 1.84 -4.51
C PHE A 200 6.94 3.24 -4.82
N ILE A 201 6.85 3.66 -6.07
CA ILE A 201 7.18 5.01 -6.49
C ILE A 201 5.95 5.62 -7.17
N ILE A 202 5.56 6.80 -6.71
CA ILE A 202 4.33 7.49 -7.09
C ILE A 202 4.69 8.84 -7.69
N LYS A 203 4.06 9.18 -8.81
CA LYS A 203 4.14 10.51 -9.42
C LYS A 203 3.56 11.58 -8.50
N PRO A 204 3.97 12.84 -8.65
CA PRO A 204 3.42 13.93 -7.84
C PRO A 204 1.90 14.06 -7.90
N ASN A 205 1.25 13.61 -8.98
CA ASN A 205 -0.21 13.63 -9.13
C ASN A 205 -0.93 12.38 -8.60
N GLY A 206 -0.26 11.55 -7.81
CA GLY A 206 -0.87 10.38 -7.19
C GLY A 206 -0.98 9.14 -8.09
N ILE A 207 -0.34 9.13 -9.27
CA ILE A 207 -0.34 7.97 -10.15
C ILE A 207 0.84 7.05 -9.81
N MET A 208 0.57 5.73 -9.68
CA MET A 208 1.61 4.73 -9.50
C MET A 208 2.56 4.69 -10.71
N GLU A 209 3.85 4.87 -10.47
CA GLU A 209 4.87 4.75 -11.51
C GLU A 209 5.62 3.44 -11.46
N TRP A 210 5.85 2.91 -10.27
CA TRP A 210 6.58 1.67 -10.10
C TRP A 210 6.08 0.90 -8.87
N ASN A 211 5.88 -0.40 -9.05
CA ASN A 211 5.39 -1.31 -8.02
C ASN A 211 6.25 -2.57 -8.01
N VAL A 212 6.92 -2.85 -6.88
CA VAL A 212 7.82 -4.00 -6.72
C VAL A 212 7.20 -5.33 -7.14
N TYR A 213 5.89 -5.53 -6.95
CA TYR A 213 5.24 -6.80 -7.29
C TYR A 213 5.09 -7.01 -8.79
N GLN A 214 4.99 -5.94 -9.60
CA GLN A 214 4.91 -6.02 -11.05
C GLN A 214 6.26 -6.33 -11.70
N HIS A 215 7.37 -5.98 -11.03
CA HIS A 215 8.72 -6.21 -11.52
C HIS A 215 9.34 -7.52 -11.04
N ARG A 216 8.75 -8.20 -10.04
CA ARG A 216 9.25 -9.52 -9.60
C ARG A 216 9.16 -10.55 -10.71
N THR A 217 10.28 -11.22 -11.00
CA THR A 217 10.34 -12.31 -12.00
C THR A 217 9.41 -13.47 -11.66
N SER A 218 9.17 -13.75 -10.38
CA SER A 218 8.18 -14.74 -9.92
C SER A 218 6.76 -14.42 -10.37
N ASN A 219 6.46 -13.15 -10.65
CA ASN A 219 5.15 -12.68 -11.12
C ASN A 219 5.13 -12.39 -12.63
N GLY A 220 6.20 -12.77 -13.34
CA GLY A 220 6.34 -12.49 -14.77
C GLY A 220 6.89 -11.10 -15.10
N GLY A 221 7.38 -10.36 -14.11
CA GLY A 221 8.02 -9.05 -14.27
C GLY A 221 9.42 -9.16 -14.88
N ASP A 222 9.99 -8.01 -15.23
CA ASP A 222 11.31 -7.87 -15.91
C ASP A 222 12.51 -8.03 -14.97
N GLY A 223 12.28 -8.06 -13.67
CA GLY A 223 13.33 -8.20 -12.64
C GLY A 223 13.98 -6.88 -12.23
N GLU A 224 13.44 -5.72 -12.66
CA GLU A 224 13.94 -4.43 -12.18
C GLU A 224 13.80 -4.34 -10.66
N ASN A 225 14.90 -4.11 -9.95
CA ASN A 225 14.86 -3.90 -8.51
C ASN A 225 14.64 -2.41 -8.18
N PHE A 226 14.39 -2.15 -6.90
CA PHE A 226 14.04 -0.80 -6.44
C PHE A 226 15.14 0.24 -6.68
N GLU A 227 16.41 -0.11 -6.47
CA GLU A 227 17.54 0.79 -6.75
C GLU A 227 17.64 1.13 -8.25
N GLN A 228 17.43 0.15 -9.12
CA GLN A 228 17.40 0.37 -10.57
C GLN A 228 16.24 1.29 -10.96
N ALA A 229 15.07 1.12 -10.35
CA ALA A 229 13.92 2.00 -10.57
C ALA A 229 14.19 3.44 -10.11
N LEU A 230 14.77 3.63 -8.90
CA LEU A 230 15.18 4.96 -8.40
C LEU A 230 16.17 5.63 -9.39
N ASN A 231 17.18 4.88 -9.84
CA ASN A 231 18.15 5.39 -10.80
C ASN A 231 17.49 5.75 -12.14
N ARG A 232 16.62 4.91 -12.68
CA ARG A 232 15.94 5.15 -13.97
C ARG A 232 15.01 6.36 -13.92
N ILE A 233 14.29 6.52 -12.82
CA ILE A 233 13.26 7.57 -12.68
C ILE A 233 13.88 8.92 -12.33
N PHE A 234 14.96 8.94 -11.53
CA PHE A 234 15.49 10.16 -10.93
C PHE A 234 16.87 10.58 -11.43
N SER A 235 17.50 9.83 -12.38
CA SER A 235 18.81 10.20 -12.96
C SER A 235 18.74 11.35 -13.97
#